data_fed42a19ad10e6fa1f62266e1757b6fc
#
_entry.id   fed42a19ad10e6fa1f62266e1757b6fc
#
_cell.length_a   1.000
_cell.length_b   1.000
_cell.length_c   1.000
_cell.angle_alpha   90.00
_cell.angle_beta   90.00
_cell.angle_gamma   90.00
#
_symmetry.space_group_name_H-M   'P 1'
#
loop_
_entity.id
_entity.type
_entity.pdbx_description
1 polymer ?
#
loop_
_entity_poly.entity_id
_entity_poly.type
_entity_poly.pdbx_seq_one_letter_code
_entity_poly.pdbx_strand_id
1 'polypeptide(L)'
;MARLKQEQVSAGATLLVAKTDISHTRSTFGGKEDGDMVPLTAVPMGYYVKPIDEHWAFGVGFYVPFGLITDYGSGFAGRYFANKSKIQVMTFQPTVSYAFNDKVSIGFGPTINRIDGELTSQVPNAFTPGSNDGKVKISGDDTAIGFNAGVLVQATDSTRVGLTYHSKVSYNLKGTTKVTGGTFSLLGLSGQSYDAKLGLDTPESVDFSVTHQLNDDWTLYAGSTWTRWSRLKDITVQNRGVSPLLGGSLSTITEEQNWHDTWAHAIGAAYQLNPQWVLRTGLSVDQSPTNNTNRSPRIPTGDRTAISFGAGWTPVSNMTIDLAYSYLWEDSTKVNDSSASKGAYSSTYKNSASGFGTSITYRF
;
A
#
# COMPACT_ATOMS: atom_id res chain seq x y z
N MET A 1 -2.06 -24.03 -0.99
CA MET A 1 -2.86 -24.57 -2.10
C MET A 1 -2.82 -26.08 -2.13
N ALA A 2 -1.69 -26.74 -2.19
CA ALA A 2 -1.59 -28.21 -2.29
C ALA A 2 -2.30 -29.03 -1.18
N ARG A 3 -2.81 -28.39 -0.14
CA ARG A 3 -3.62 -29.00 0.93
C ARG A 3 -5.11 -28.74 0.81
N LEU A 4 -5.55 -28.03 -0.20
CA LEU A 4 -6.97 -27.86 -0.52
C LEU A 4 -7.45 -29.09 -1.28
N LYS A 5 -8.56 -29.66 -0.84
CA LYS A 5 -9.10 -30.90 -1.41
C LYS A 5 -10.08 -30.64 -2.57
N GLN A 6 -10.53 -29.41 -2.73
CA GLN A 6 -11.55 -29.01 -3.70
C GLN A 6 -11.06 -27.83 -4.53
N GLU A 7 -11.44 -27.83 -5.78
CA GLU A 7 -11.34 -26.68 -6.67
C GLU A 7 -12.21 -25.57 -6.11
N GLN A 8 -11.66 -24.33 -6.07
CA GLN A 8 -12.40 -23.19 -5.53
C GLN A 8 -12.00 -21.86 -6.17
N VAL A 9 -12.97 -20.96 -6.18
CA VAL A 9 -12.78 -19.56 -6.54
C VAL A 9 -13.20 -18.67 -5.37
N SER A 10 -12.44 -17.61 -5.12
CA SER A 10 -12.78 -16.58 -4.12
C SER A 10 -12.63 -15.20 -4.75
N ALA A 11 -13.62 -14.34 -4.55
CA ALA A 11 -13.57 -12.95 -4.99
C ALA A 11 -14.11 -12.03 -3.90
N GLY A 12 -13.55 -10.84 -3.79
CA GLY A 12 -13.94 -9.89 -2.76
C GLY A 12 -13.35 -8.50 -2.98
N ALA A 13 -13.73 -7.61 -2.08
CA ALA A 13 -13.15 -6.27 -2.02
C ALA A 13 -13.16 -5.74 -0.58
N THR A 14 -12.25 -4.82 -0.31
CA THR A 14 -12.23 -4.02 0.93
C THR A 14 -12.43 -2.55 0.58
N LEU A 15 -13.40 -1.91 1.25
CA LEU A 15 -13.60 -0.47 1.20
C LEU A 15 -12.85 0.18 2.36
N LEU A 16 -12.03 1.17 2.06
CA LEU A 16 -11.25 1.94 3.03
C LEU A 16 -11.81 3.34 3.15
N VAL A 17 -12.16 3.73 4.38
CA VAL A 17 -12.60 5.07 4.76
C VAL A 17 -11.59 5.61 5.77
N ALA A 18 -10.74 6.52 5.35
CA ALA A 18 -9.73 7.13 6.21
C ALA A 18 -10.17 8.51 6.70
N LYS A 19 -9.67 8.87 7.87
CA LYS A 19 -9.80 10.20 8.49
C LYS A 19 -8.42 10.71 8.85
N THR A 20 -8.18 11.99 8.56
CA THR A 20 -6.96 12.69 8.94
C THR A 20 -7.29 14.02 9.59
N ASP A 21 -6.87 14.18 10.83
CA ASP A 21 -6.87 15.45 11.53
C ASP A 21 -5.49 16.09 11.39
N ILE A 22 -5.45 17.31 10.84
CA ILE A 22 -4.23 18.12 10.72
C ILE A 22 -4.36 19.29 11.69
N SER A 23 -3.30 19.55 12.46
CA SER A 23 -3.28 20.60 13.47
C SER A 23 -1.90 21.24 13.63
N HIS A 24 -1.84 22.37 14.34
CA HIS A 24 -0.59 23.12 14.61
C HIS A 24 0.14 23.52 13.33
N THR A 25 -0.59 23.82 12.28
CA THR A 25 -0.04 24.12 10.95
C THR A 25 0.62 25.48 10.92
N ARG A 26 1.84 25.50 10.38
CA ARG A 26 2.59 26.71 10.03
C ARG A 26 3.09 26.56 8.60
N SER A 27 2.91 27.62 7.81
CA SER A 27 3.36 27.67 6.41
C SER A 27 3.82 29.07 6.06
N THR A 28 4.95 29.19 5.37
CA THR A 28 5.47 30.49 4.88
C THR A 28 4.44 31.23 4.01
N PHE A 29 3.68 30.48 3.20
CA PHE A 29 2.75 31.07 2.24
C PHE A 29 1.27 30.91 2.65
N GLY A 30 1.01 30.55 3.92
CA GLY A 30 -0.33 30.31 4.42
C GLY A 30 -1.04 29.13 3.73
N GLY A 31 -2.30 28.98 3.99
CA GLY A 31 -3.16 27.93 3.44
C GLY A 31 -4.04 27.30 4.52
N LYS A 32 -4.83 26.31 4.11
CA LYS A 32 -5.76 25.55 4.99
C LYS A 32 -5.11 24.29 5.51
N GLU A 33 -5.61 23.75 6.61
CA GLU A 33 -5.16 22.46 7.16
C GLU A 33 -5.60 21.28 6.28
N ASP A 34 -6.75 21.31 5.66
CA ASP A 34 -7.25 20.40 4.62
C ASP A 34 -7.03 18.91 4.96
N GLY A 35 -7.64 18.45 6.04
CA GLY A 35 -7.65 17.03 6.46
C GLY A 35 -8.43 16.12 5.49
N ASP A 36 -8.61 14.85 5.89
CA ASP A 36 -9.33 13.83 5.11
C ASP A 36 -8.81 13.65 3.67
N MET A 37 -7.48 13.70 3.51
CA MET A 37 -6.78 13.65 2.24
C MET A 37 -6.85 12.30 1.52
N VAL A 38 -7.39 11.24 2.13
CA VAL A 38 -7.51 9.93 1.51
C VAL A 38 -8.95 9.73 1.03
N PRO A 39 -9.20 9.66 -0.28
CA PRO A 39 -10.54 9.41 -0.80
C PRO A 39 -11.02 7.99 -0.49
N LEU A 40 -12.34 7.78 -0.54
CA LEU A 40 -12.91 6.44 -0.44
C LEU A 40 -12.25 5.52 -1.47
N THR A 41 -11.64 4.44 -0.98
CA THR A 41 -10.83 3.55 -1.82
C THR A 41 -11.33 2.12 -1.72
N ALA A 42 -11.54 1.48 -2.88
CA ALA A 42 -11.87 0.06 -2.98
C ALA A 42 -10.63 -0.74 -3.42
N VAL A 43 -10.34 -1.82 -2.69
CA VAL A 43 -9.22 -2.73 -2.97
C VAL A 43 -9.79 -4.10 -3.34
N PRO A 44 -9.82 -4.46 -4.62
CA PRO A 44 -10.34 -5.75 -5.08
C PRO A 44 -9.33 -6.87 -4.88
N MET A 45 -9.84 -8.11 -4.75
CA MET A 45 -9.06 -9.33 -4.77
C MET A 45 -9.81 -10.47 -5.43
N GLY A 46 -9.09 -11.41 -6.03
CA GLY A 46 -9.64 -12.62 -6.62
C GLY A 46 -8.61 -13.74 -6.62
N TYR A 47 -9.06 -14.95 -6.32
CA TYR A 47 -8.20 -16.14 -6.26
C TYR A 47 -8.95 -17.34 -6.85
N TYR A 48 -8.19 -18.17 -7.55
CA TYR A 48 -8.65 -19.46 -8.03
C TYR A 48 -7.59 -20.50 -7.66
N VAL A 49 -8.04 -21.68 -7.21
CA VAL A 49 -7.17 -22.80 -6.90
C VAL A 49 -7.79 -24.08 -7.42
N LYS A 50 -6.99 -24.88 -8.11
CA LYS A 50 -7.32 -26.22 -8.59
C LYS A 50 -6.31 -27.23 -8.06
N PRO A 51 -6.70 -28.17 -7.18
CA PRO A 51 -5.94 -29.38 -6.93
C PRO A 51 -5.84 -30.20 -8.21
N ILE A 52 -4.65 -30.65 -8.56
CA ILE A 52 -4.40 -31.50 -9.75
C ILE A 52 -4.42 -32.96 -9.33
N ASP A 53 -3.73 -33.26 -8.24
CA ASP A 53 -3.67 -34.56 -7.58
C ASP A 53 -3.40 -34.39 -6.07
N GLU A 54 -3.01 -35.47 -5.38
CA GLU A 54 -2.74 -35.46 -3.94
C GLU A 54 -1.51 -34.61 -3.55
N HIS A 55 -0.63 -34.32 -4.50
CA HIS A 55 0.62 -33.58 -4.29
C HIS A 55 0.60 -32.19 -4.91
N TRP A 56 0.04 -32.05 -6.11
CA TRP A 56 0.11 -30.82 -6.90
C TRP A 56 -1.17 -30.01 -6.86
N ALA A 57 -1.02 -28.70 -6.73
CA ALA A 57 -2.10 -27.75 -7.00
C ALA A 57 -1.58 -26.54 -7.77
N PHE A 58 -2.42 -26.05 -8.65
CA PHE A 58 -2.24 -24.81 -9.40
C PHE A 58 -3.20 -23.73 -8.85
N GLY A 59 -2.78 -22.50 -8.89
CA GLY A 59 -3.63 -21.36 -8.52
C GLY A 59 -3.28 -20.09 -9.26
N VAL A 60 -4.21 -19.14 -9.24
CA VAL A 60 -4.04 -17.80 -9.78
C VAL A 60 -4.55 -16.81 -8.77
N GLY A 61 -3.81 -15.73 -8.53
CA GLY A 61 -4.20 -14.61 -7.69
C GLY A 61 -4.21 -13.29 -8.45
N PHE A 62 -5.19 -12.44 -8.17
CA PHE A 62 -5.22 -11.03 -8.54
C PHE A 62 -5.44 -10.22 -7.27
N TYR A 63 -4.53 -9.28 -6.98
CA TYR A 63 -4.58 -8.49 -5.75
C TYR A 63 -3.76 -7.20 -5.86
N VAL A 64 -3.89 -6.34 -4.87
CA VAL A 64 -3.20 -5.03 -4.77
C VAL A 64 -2.27 -5.07 -3.55
N PRO A 65 -0.98 -5.40 -3.71
CA PRO A 65 -0.04 -5.52 -2.59
C PRO A 65 0.39 -4.17 -2.01
N PHE A 66 0.44 -3.12 -2.83
CA PHE A 66 0.82 -1.77 -2.43
C PHE A 66 -0.14 -0.74 -2.99
N GLY A 67 -0.52 0.20 -2.14
CA GLY A 67 -1.34 1.33 -2.50
C GLY A 67 -1.09 2.52 -1.57
N LEU A 68 -1.02 3.70 -2.15
CA LEU A 68 -0.94 4.97 -1.44
C LEU A 68 -1.79 5.98 -2.21
N ILE A 69 -2.59 6.73 -1.50
CA ILE A 69 -3.26 7.89 -2.07
C ILE A 69 -3.39 8.98 -1.02
N THR A 70 -2.92 10.18 -1.36
CA THR A 70 -3.21 11.43 -0.67
C THR A 70 -3.63 12.46 -1.71
N ASP A 71 -4.71 13.18 -1.47
CA ASP A 71 -5.26 14.20 -2.38
C ASP A 71 -5.78 15.37 -1.56
N TYR A 72 -4.94 16.40 -1.41
CA TYR A 72 -5.26 17.63 -0.72
C TYR A 72 -5.88 18.63 -1.69
N GLY A 73 -6.75 19.48 -1.19
CA GLY A 73 -7.28 20.59 -1.95
C GLY A 73 -6.20 21.61 -2.38
N SER A 74 -6.51 22.42 -3.38
CA SER A 74 -5.57 23.41 -3.92
C SER A 74 -5.16 24.50 -2.92
N GLY A 75 -5.95 24.71 -1.86
CA GLY A 75 -5.67 25.67 -0.79
C GLY A 75 -4.86 25.11 0.38
N PHE A 76 -4.40 23.87 0.30
CA PHE A 76 -3.64 23.21 1.37
C PHE A 76 -2.34 23.95 1.72
N ALA A 77 -2.05 24.09 3.00
CA ALA A 77 -0.88 24.83 3.48
C ALA A 77 0.46 24.19 3.06
N GLY A 78 0.50 22.86 2.90
CA GLY A 78 1.67 22.10 2.45
C GLY A 78 1.73 21.85 0.94
N ARG A 79 0.91 22.50 0.13
CA ARG A 79 0.71 22.25 -1.32
C ARG A 79 1.97 22.33 -2.17
N TYR A 80 3.01 23.02 -1.73
CA TYR A 80 4.27 23.13 -2.45
C TYR A 80 5.15 21.88 -2.27
N PHE A 81 4.95 21.14 -1.18
CA PHE A 81 5.63 19.87 -0.93
C PHE A 81 4.80 18.70 -1.46
N ALA A 82 3.49 18.71 -1.23
CA ALA A 82 2.58 17.69 -1.77
C ALA A 82 1.19 18.29 -1.97
N ASN A 83 0.57 17.97 -3.10
CA ASN A 83 -0.85 18.27 -3.31
C ASN A 83 -1.60 16.95 -3.56
N LYS A 84 -1.09 16.09 -4.46
CA LYS A 84 -1.59 14.75 -4.67
C LYS A 84 -0.44 13.76 -4.77
N SER A 85 -0.61 12.60 -4.18
CA SER A 85 0.28 11.46 -4.37
C SER A 85 -0.57 10.22 -4.54
N LYS A 86 -0.33 9.46 -5.61
CA LYS A 86 -1.00 8.18 -5.85
C LYS A 86 0.04 7.19 -6.34
N ILE A 87 0.10 6.03 -5.71
CA ILE A 87 0.81 4.85 -6.18
C ILE A 87 -0.14 3.68 -6.02
N GLN A 88 -0.28 2.87 -7.04
CA GLN A 88 -1.09 1.66 -7.03
C GLN A 88 -0.34 0.56 -7.75
N VAL A 89 -0.16 -0.58 -7.08
CA VAL A 89 0.41 -1.79 -7.68
C VAL A 89 -0.67 -2.86 -7.75
N MET A 90 -0.96 -3.33 -8.95
CA MET A 90 -1.83 -4.47 -9.21
C MET A 90 -0.99 -5.67 -9.60
N THR A 91 -1.25 -6.83 -8.99
CA THR A 91 -0.47 -8.05 -9.18
C THR A 91 -1.35 -9.17 -9.71
N PHE A 92 -0.87 -9.82 -10.76
CA PHE A 92 -1.35 -11.10 -11.24
C PHE A 92 -0.29 -12.15 -10.94
N GLN A 93 -0.69 -13.25 -10.26
CA GLN A 93 0.23 -14.27 -9.77
C GLN A 93 -0.28 -15.68 -10.09
N PRO A 94 0.22 -16.34 -11.12
CA PRO A 94 0.12 -17.79 -11.24
C PRO A 94 1.01 -18.45 -10.18
N THR A 95 0.56 -19.55 -9.59
CA THR A 95 1.28 -20.23 -8.51
C THR A 95 1.14 -21.73 -8.63
N VAL A 96 2.22 -22.44 -8.39
CA VAL A 96 2.25 -23.89 -8.27
C VAL A 96 2.62 -24.25 -6.84
N SER A 97 1.98 -25.26 -6.27
CA SER A 97 2.34 -25.78 -4.95
C SER A 97 2.44 -27.31 -4.98
N TYR A 98 3.35 -27.81 -4.16
CA TYR A 98 3.64 -29.23 -4.03
C TYR A 98 3.63 -29.66 -2.56
N ALA A 99 2.88 -30.71 -2.23
CA ALA A 99 2.89 -31.35 -0.93
C ALA A 99 3.80 -32.59 -0.99
N PHE A 100 4.91 -32.56 -0.28
CA PHE A 100 5.81 -33.71 -0.16
C PHE A 100 5.15 -34.87 0.59
N ASN A 101 4.34 -34.51 1.58
CA ASN A 101 3.57 -35.38 2.45
C ASN A 101 2.53 -34.55 3.20
N ASP A 102 1.81 -35.14 4.14
CA ASP A 102 0.81 -34.49 4.97
C ASP A 102 1.38 -33.39 5.89
N LYS A 103 2.70 -33.33 6.06
CA LYS A 103 3.35 -32.37 6.98
C LYS A 103 4.00 -31.19 6.25
N VAL A 104 4.60 -31.38 5.09
CA VAL A 104 5.40 -30.36 4.43
C VAL A 104 4.87 -30.09 3.03
N SER A 105 4.65 -28.82 2.73
CA SER A 105 4.33 -28.35 1.37
C SER A 105 5.04 -27.04 1.06
N ILE A 106 5.36 -26.85 -0.22
CA ILE A 106 5.98 -25.63 -0.75
C ILE A 106 5.09 -25.01 -1.83
N GLY A 107 5.31 -23.73 -2.09
CA GLY A 107 4.65 -23.02 -3.17
C GLY A 107 5.60 -22.00 -3.78
N PHE A 108 5.46 -21.79 -5.08
CA PHE A 108 6.19 -20.80 -5.83
C PHE A 108 5.28 -20.18 -6.89
N GLY A 109 5.36 -18.87 -7.06
CA GLY A 109 4.62 -18.16 -8.09
C GLY A 109 5.36 -16.91 -8.55
N PRO A 110 5.64 -16.76 -9.86
CA PRO A 110 6.04 -15.48 -10.41
C PRO A 110 4.90 -14.47 -10.25
N THR A 111 5.26 -13.20 -10.14
CA THR A 111 4.29 -12.10 -10.05
C THR A 111 4.50 -11.14 -11.22
N ILE A 112 3.41 -10.78 -11.88
CA ILE A 112 3.37 -9.73 -12.91
C ILE A 112 2.72 -8.53 -12.25
N ASN A 113 3.49 -7.45 -12.07
CA ASN A 113 3.12 -6.31 -11.26
C ASN A 113 3.02 -5.06 -12.14
N ARG A 114 1.84 -4.47 -12.21
CA ARG A 114 1.60 -3.19 -12.85
C ARG A 114 1.59 -2.09 -11.82
N ILE A 115 2.47 -1.11 -11.96
CA ILE A 115 2.49 0.09 -11.13
C ILE A 115 2.00 1.30 -11.92
N ASP A 116 1.14 2.11 -11.29
CA ASP A 116 0.71 3.42 -11.77
C ASP A 116 1.02 4.46 -10.69
N GLY A 117 1.66 5.56 -11.07
CA GLY A 117 2.07 6.64 -10.18
C GLY A 117 1.62 8.02 -10.66
N GLU A 118 1.17 8.86 -9.73
CA GLU A 118 0.89 10.27 -9.95
C GLU A 118 1.35 11.09 -8.74
N LEU A 119 2.17 12.11 -8.98
CA LEU A 119 2.59 13.09 -7.99
C LEU A 119 2.25 14.48 -8.47
N THR A 120 1.64 15.31 -7.62
CA THR A 120 1.44 16.72 -7.92
C THR A 120 1.95 17.58 -6.78
N SER A 121 2.45 18.76 -7.10
CA SER A 121 2.74 19.84 -6.19
C SER A 121 2.49 21.17 -6.87
N GLN A 122 2.22 22.20 -6.06
CA GLN A 122 2.20 23.56 -6.56
C GLN A 122 3.60 24.16 -6.54
N VAL A 123 3.81 25.21 -7.32
CA VAL A 123 5.04 25.99 -7.38
C VAL A 123 4.68 27.43 -7.05
N PRO A 124 5.31 28.05 -6.03
CA PRO A 124 5.02 29.45 -5.69
C PRO A 124 5.21 30.33 -6.92
N ASN A 125 4.26 31.25 -7.13
CA ASN A 125 4.41 32.26 -8.16
C ASN A 125 5.56 33.20 -7.76
N ALA A 126 6.50 33.45 -8.67
CA ALA A 126 7.69 34.27 -8.40
C ALA A 126 7.36 35.70 -8.00
N PHE A 127 6.22 36.23 -8.47
CA PHE A 127 5.80 37.64 -8.23
C PHE A 127 4.74 37.77 -7.14
N THR A 128 3.88 36.75 -7.00
CA THR A 128 2.78 36.75 -6.02
C THR A 128 2.71 35.38 -5.33
N PRO A 129 3.71 35.04 -4.50
CA PRO A 129 3.72 33.72 -3.82
C PRO A 129 2.44 33.54 -2.98
N GLY A 130 1.83 32.36 -3.11
CA GLY A 130 0.55 32.06 -2.45
C GLY A 130 -0.70 32.43 -3.26
N SER A 131 -0.52 33.05 -4.41
CA SER A 131 -1.61 33.45 -5.33
C SER A 131 -1.22 33.14 -6.76
N ASN A 132 -2.16 32.59 -7.57
CA ASN A 132 -1.90 32.16 -8.94
C ASN A 132 -0.68 31.26 -9.08
N ASP A 133 -0.57 30.29 -8.19
CA ASP A 133 0.55 29.34 -8.16
C ASP A 133 0.61 28.49 -9.44
N GLY A 134 1.82 28.07 -9.78
CA GLY A 134 2.05 27.06 -10.79
C GLY A 134 1.74 25.66 -10.27
N LYS A 135 1.56 24.69 -11.15
CA LYS A 135 1.37 23.28 -10.82
C LYS A 135 2.30 22.42 -11.64
N VAL A 136 2.95 21.48 -10.97
CA VAL A 136 3.70 20.38 -11.57
C VAL A 136 2.93 19.09 -11.32
N LYS A 137 2.63 18.35 -12.41
CA LYS A 137 2.01 17.04 -12.36
C LYS A 137 2.94 16.04 -13.03
N ILE A 138 3.37 15.02 -12.29
CA ILE A 138 4.19 13.91 -12.75
C ILE A 138 3.29 12.68 -12.76
N SER A 139 3.28 11.95 -13.85
CA SER A 139 2.57 10.67 -13.95
C SER A 139 3.40 9.68 -14.77
N GLY A 140 3.32 8.42 -14.43
CA GLY A 140 4.02 7.34 -15.13
C GLY A 140 3.59 5.97 -14.65
N ASP A 141 3.95 4.98 -15.45
CA ASP A 141 3.59 3.60 -15.21
C ASP A 141 4.70 2.64 -15.67
N ASP A 142 4.66 1.42 -15.16
CA ASP A 142 5.53 0.32 -15.58
C ASP A 142 4.93 -1.04 -15.25
N THR A 143 5.47 -2.09 -15.89
CA THR A 143 5.14 -3.48 -15.56
C THR A 143 6.41 -4.25 -15.31
N ALA A 144 6.55 -4.85 -14.14
CA ALA A 144 7.74 -5.57 -13.73
C ALA A 144 7.39 -6.94 -13.12
N ILE A 145 8.38 -7.83 -13.11
CA ILE A 145 8.23 -9.21 -12.64
C ILE A 145 8.93 -9.36 -11.30
N GLY A 146 8.27 -10.05 -10.38
CA GLY A 146 8.81 -10.55 -9.13
C GLY A 146 8.42 -12.01 -8.93
N PHE A 147 8.57 -12.50 -7.71
CA PHE A 147 8.10 -13.83 -7.32
C PHE A 147 7.80 -13.92 -5.83
N ASN A 148 6.95 -14.89 -5.48
CA ASN A 148 6.68 -15.30 -4.11
C ASN A 148 7.05 -16.78 -3.97
N ALA A 149 7.63 -17.14 -2.82
CA ALA A 149 7.95 -18.51 -2.46
C ALA A 149 7.55 -18.75 -1.00
N GLY A 150 7.02 -19.94 -0.71
CA GLY A 150 6.59 -20.25 0.65
C GLY A 150 6.71 -21.72 1.00
N VAL A 151 6.82 -21.97 2.30
CA VAL A 151 6.77 -23.29 2.90
C VAL A 151 5.73 -23.34 3.99
N LEU A 152 5.00 -24.44 4.08
CA LEU A 152 4.00 -24.69 5.10
C LEU A 152 4.30 -26.03 5.75
N VAL A 153 4.41 -26.02 7.08
CA VAL A 153 4.73 -27.20 7.88
C VAL A 153 3.62 -27.46 8.89
N GLN A 154 3.06 -28.67 8.88
CA GLN A 154 2.22 -29.19 9.96
C GLN A 154 3.13 -29.71 11.05
N ALA A 155 3.44 -28.85 12.04
CA ALA A 155 4.39 -29.17 13.10
C ALA A 155 3.85 -30.23 14.08
N THR A 156 2.55 -30.13 14.41
CA THR A 156 1.78 -31.14 15.17
C THR A 156 0.40 -31.27 14.52
N ASP A 157 -0.43 -32.18 15.00
CA ASP A 157 -1.79 -32.37 14.45
C ASP A 157 -2.65 -31.08 14.59
N SER A 158 -2.37 -30.27 15.63
CA SER A 158 -3.09 -29.01 15.89
C SER A 158 -2.32 -27.74 15.47
N THR A 159 -1.02 -27.82 15.15
CA THR A 159 -0.18 -26.64 14.90
C THR A 159 0.41 -26.64 13.50
N ARG A 160 0.21 -25.55 12.79
CA ARG A 160 0.75 -25.31 11.47
C ARG A 160 1.58 -24.02 11.44
N VAL A 161 2.74 -24.06 10.80
CA VAL A 161 3.68 -22.96 10.68
C VAL A 161 3.90 -22.66 9.21
N GLY A 162 3.87 -21.39 8.83
CA GLY A 162 4.13 -20.92 7.48
C GLY A 162 5.26 -19.90 7.43
N LEU A 163 6.04 -19.95 6.38
CA LEU A 163 7.04 -18.94 6.03
C LEU A 163 6.86 -18.59 4.55
N THR A 164 6.73 -17.30 4.24
CA THR A 164 6.61 -16.83 2.87
C THR A 164 7.62 -15.70 2.62
N TYR A 165 8.27 -15.75 1.48
CA TYR A 165 9.14 -14.70 0.97
C TYR A 165 8.48 -14.05 -0.24
N HIS A 166 8.39 -12.73 -0.22
CA HIS A 166 7.98 -11.89 -1.35
C HIS A 166 9.20 -11.15 -1.86
N SER A 167 9.49 -11.30 -3.14
CA SER A 167 10.66 -10.67 -3.73
C SER A 167 10.49 -9.16 -3.87
N LYS A 168 11.61 -8.46 -3.85
CA LYS A 168 11.67 -7.09 -4.38
C LYS A 168 11.19 -7.05 -5.83
N VAL A 169 10.49 -5.96 -6.20
CA VAL A 169 10.18 -5.67 -7.60
C VAL A 169 10.73 -4.30 -7.97
N SER A 170 11.54 -4.25 -9.03
CA SER A 170 12.18 -3.03 -9.54
C SER A 170 11.42 -2.51 -10.76
N TYR A 171 10.96 -1.28 -10.67
CA TYR A 171 10.23 -0.60 -11.75
C TYR A 171 11.06 0.53 -12.35
N ASN A 172 10.86 0.77 -13.64
CA ASN A 172 11.40 1.90 -14.39
C ASN A 172 10.23 2.66 -15.04
N LEU A 173 9.48 3.40 -14.19
CA LEU A 173 8.30 4.12 -14.63
C LEU A 173 8.68 5.13 -15.73
N LYS A 174 7.89 5.14 -16.78
CA LYS A 174 7.98 6.10 -17.88
C LYS A 174 6.68 6.87 -17.96
N GLY A 175 6.79 8.17 -18.22
CA GLY A 175 5.62 9.02 -18.26
C GLY A 175 5.95 10.46 -18.57
N THR A 176 5.21 11.39 -17.99
CA THR A 176 5.35 12.81 -18.29
C THR A 176 5.31 13.69 -17.03
N THR A 177 6.03 14.79 -17.10
CA THR A 177 5.91 15.93 -16.19
C THR A 177 5.25 17.09 -16.93
N LYS A 178 4.04 17.47 -16.52
CA LYS A 178 3.28 18.59 -17.08
C LYS A 178 3.33 19.77 -16.14
N VAL A 179 3.58 20.97 -16.69
CA VAL A 179 3.58 22.23 -15.95
C VAL A 179 2.43 23.13 -16.41
N THR A 180 1.76 23.80 -15.45
CA THR A 180 0.61 24.68 -15.75
C THR A 180 0.54 25.87 -14.78
N GLY A 181 -0.05 26.97 -15.23
CA GLY A 181 -0.38 28.13 -14.39
C GLY A 181 0.84 28.93 -13.90
N GLY A 182 0.58 29.88 -13.01
CA GLY A 182 1.57 30.64 -12.26
C GLY A 182 2.73 31.20 -13.11
N THR A 183 3.94 31.05 -12.59
CA THR A 183 5.17 31.44 -13.28
C THR A 183 5.35 30.77 -14.64
N PHE A 184 4.83 29.54 -14.82
CA PHE A 184 4.89 28.86 -16.13
C PHE A 184 4.09 29.60 -17.21
N SER A 185 2.96 30.20 -16.86
CA SER A 185 2.19 31.04 -17.79
C SER A 185 2.95 32.31 -18.16
N LEU A 186 3.62 32.94 -17.20
CA LEU A 186 4.41 34.15 -17.44
C LEU A 186 5.61 33.89 -18.36
N LEU A 187 6.18 32.70 -18.30
CA LEU A 187 7.28 32.25 -19.16
C LEU A 187 6.81 31.67 -20.49
N GLY A 188 5.51 31.62 -20.78
CA GLY A 188 4.97 30.98 -21.99
C GLY A 188 5.09 29.46 -22.00
N LEU A 189 5.28 28.82 -20.85
CA LEU A 189 5.53 27.38 -20.71
C LEU A 189 4.32 26.62 -20.15
N SER A 190 3.24 27.30 -19.81
CA SER A 190 2.02 26.64 -19.28
C SER A 190 1.43 25.69 -20.33
N GLY A 191 1.17 24.44 -19.90
CA GLY A 191 0.68 23.38 -20.76
C GLY A 191 1.80 22.48 -21.36
N GLN A 192 3.06 22.86 -21.22
CA GLN A 192 4.18 22.03 -21.68
C GLN A 192 4.25 20.70 -20.90
N SER A 193 4.66 19.66 -21.61
CA SER A 193 4.92 18.32 -21.07
C SER A 193 6.32 17.87 -21.43
N TYR A 194 6.99 17.26 -20.47
CA TYR A 194 8.36 16.76 -20.59
C TYR A 194 8.37 15.26 -20.32
N ASP A 195 9.17 14.49 -21.05
CA ASP A 195 9.33 13.06 -20.78
C ASP A 195 9.93 12.85 -19.38
N ALA A 196 9.29 12.01 -18.58
CA ALA A 196 9.69 11.72 -17.21
C ALA A 196 10.08 10.25 -17.02
N LYS A 197 11.09 10.00 -16.20
CA LYS A 197 11.49 8.65 -15.77
C LYS A 197 11.71 8.62 -14.27
N LEU A 198 11.32 7.51 -13.64
CA LEU A 198 11.51 7.25 -12.22
C LEU A 198 11.83 5.77 -12.01
N GLY A 199 12.97 5.49 -11.38
CA GLY A 199 13.27 4.16 -10.83
C GLY A 199 12.64 4.02 -9.44
N LEU A 200 11.90 2.95 -9.19
CA LEU A 200 11.28 2.68 -7.90
C LEU A 200 11.34 1.19 -7.59
N ASP A 201 11.78 0.84 -6.38
CA ASP A 201 11.75 -0.54 -5.88
C ASP A 201 10.63 -0.69 -4.85
N THR A 202 9.72 -1.66 -5.03
CA THR A 202 8.93 -2.15 -3.90
C THR A 202 9.76 -3.16 -3.11
N PRO A 203 9.68 -3.12 -1.76
CA PRO A 203 10.56 -3.91 -0.91
C PRO A 203 10.24 -5.39 -0.96
N GLU A 204 11.24 -6.22 -0.69
CA GLU A 204 11.03 -7.61 -0.28
C GLU A 204 10.48 -7.68 1.14
N SER A 205 9.72 -8.75 1.41
CA SER A 205 9.23 -9.06 2.74
C SER A 205 9.32 -10.55 3.07
N VAL A 206 9.32 -10.84 4.36
CA VAL A 206 9.26 -12.20 4.91
C VAL A 206 8.11 -12.26 5.91
N ASP A 207 7.16 -13.17 5.66
CA ASP A 207 6.05 -13.44 6.55
C ASP A 207 6.26 -14.75 7.28
N PHE A 208 6.17 -14.71 8.59
CA PHE A 208 6.10 -15.88 9.46
C PHE A 208 4.70 -15.97 10.07
N SER A 209 4.11 -17.16 10.06
CA SER A 209 2.76 -17.38 10.61
C SER A 209 2.63 -18.69 11.35
N VAL A 210 1.80 -18.67 12.39
CA VAL A 210 1.41 -19.83 13.17
C VAL A 210 -0.11 -19.90 13.24
N THR A 211 -0.66 -21.10 13.01
CA THR A 211 -2.06 -21.43 13.25
C THR A 211 -2.09 -22.58 14.23
N HIS A 212 -2.83 -22.42 15.33
CA HIS A 212 -2.98 -23.44 16.35
C HIS A 212 -4.46 -23.71 16.65
N GLN A 213 -4.90 -24.93 16.40
CA GLN A 213 -6.23 -25.39 16.78
C GLN A 213 -6.21 -25.78 18.26
N LEU A 214 -6.79 -24.93 19.12
CA LEU A 214 -6.79 -25.12 20.56
C LEU A 214 -7.74 -26.25 20.98
N ASN A 215 -8.90 -26.32 20.31
CA ASN A 215 -9.92 -27.37 20.43
C ASN A 215 -10.82 -27.35 19.18
N ASP A 216 -11.94 -28.05 19.19
CA ASP A 216 -12.85 -28.16 18.05
C ASP A 216 -13.47 -26.81 17.64
N ASP A 217 -13.63 -25.89 18.59
CA ASP A 217 -14.31 -24.60 18.38
C ASP A 217 -13.32 -23.44 18.18
N TRP A 218 -12.12 -23.50 18.79
CA TRP A 218 -11.18 -22.39 18.81
C TRP A 218 -9.93 -22.63 17.98
N THR A 219 -9.62 -21.67 17.11
CA THR A 219 -8.35 -21.59 16.39
C THR A 219 -7.66 -20.27 16.70
N LEU A 220 -6.39 -20.33 17.05
CA LEU A 220 -5.54 -19.16 17.35
C LEU A 220 -4.57 -18.91 16.19
N TYR A 221 -4.26 -17.65 15.96
CA TYR A 221 -3.36 -17.19 14.90
C TYR A 221 -2.33 -16.23 15.48
N ALA A 222 -1.10 -16.33 15.00
CA ALA A 222 -0.06 -15.34 15.22
C ALA A 222 0.75 -15.16 13.95
N GLY A 223 1.22 -13.95 13.68
CA GLY A 223 2.02 -13.65 12.52
C GLY A 223 2.97 -12.48 12.74
N SER A 224 4.07 -12.50 12.01
CA SER A 224 5.05 -11.41 11.96
C SER A 224 5.53 -11.24 10.54
N THR A 225 5.57 -10.00 10.08
CA THR A 225 6.07 -9.61 8.76
C THR A 225 7.25 -8.67 8.93
N TRP A 226 8.38 -9.01 8.36
CA TRP A 226 9.49 -8.09 8.16
C TRP A 226 9.45 -7.55 6.74
N THR A 227 9.61 -6.21 6.59
CA THR A 227 9.62 -5.54 5.29
C THR A 227 10.85 -4.65 5.16
N ARG A 228 11.61 -4.82 4.08
CA ARG A 228 12.84 -4.07 3.82
C ARG A 228 12.58 -2.71 3.19
N TRP A 229 11.92 -1.81 3.92
CA TRP A 229 11.62 -0.47 3.46
C TRP A 229 12.85 0.44 3.30
N SER A 230 14.02 0.06 3.88
CA SER A 230 15.28 0.77 3.68
C SER A 230 15.76 0.86 2.21
N ARG A 231 15.07 0.18 1.29
CA ARG A 231 15.27 0.35 -0.16
C ARG A 231 14.76 1.68 -0.66
N LEU A 232 13.75 2.28 -0.04
CA LEU A 232 13.21 3.57 -0.45
C LEU A 232 14.06 4.69 0.18
N LYS A 233 15.14 5.06 -0.50
CA LYS A 233 16.07 6.13 -0.12
C LYS A 233 15.55 7.49 -0.57
N ASP A 234 15.10 7.57 -1.80
CA ASP A 234 14.58 8.79 -2.42
C ASP A 234 13.58 8.46 -3.54
N ILE A 235 12.83 9.47 -3.94
CA ILE A 235 12.01 9.48 -5.14
C ILE A 235 12.63 10.50 -6.08
N THR A 236 13.35 10.02 -7.11
CA THR A 236 14.06 10.88 -8.06
C THR A 236 13.48 10.75 -9.45
N VAL A 237 12.82 11.82 -9.90
CA VAL A 237 12.25 11.96 -11.26
C VAL A 237 13.23 12.69 -12.15
N GLN A 238 13.58 12.10 -13.27
CA GLN A 238 14.42 12.68 -14.32
C GLN A 238 13.55 13.10 -15.50
N ASN A 239 13.57 14.40 -15.82
CA ASN A 239 12.82 14.98 -16.93
C ASN A 239 13.75 15.33 -18.09
N ARG A 240 13.31 15.06 -19.33
CA ARG A 240 14.05 15.36 -20.56
C ARG A 240 13.38 16.48 -21.36
N GLY A 241 14.19 17.26 -22.06
CA GLY A 241 13.69 18.34 -22.92
C GLY A 241 13.16 19.55 -22.15
N VAL A 242 13.51 19.67 -20.86
CA VAL A 242 13.09 20.80 -20.01
C VAL A 242 13.65 22.10 -20.57
N SER A 243 12.79 23.13 -20.66
CA SER A 243 13.19 24.46 -21.11
C SER A 243 14.31 25.04 -20.23
N PRO A 244 15.38 25.61 -20.82
CA PRO A 244 16.44 26.27 -20.08
C PRO A 244 15.92 27.39 -19.15
N LEU A 245 14.79 27.98 -19.46
CA LEU A 245 14.14 29.04 -18.64
C LEU A 245 13.69 28.53 -17.26
N LEU A 246 13.50 27.21 -17.10
CA LEU A 246 13.12 26.58 -15.81
C LEU A 246 14.35 26.19 -14.98
N GLY A 247 15.56 26.41 -15.49
CA GLY A 247 16.78 26.02 -14.83
C GLY A 247 16.90 24.51 -14.60
N GLY A 248 17.86 24.11 -13.79
CA GLY A 248 18.06 22.68 -13.45
C GLY A 248 17.02 22.08 -12.51
N SER A 249 16.21 22.90 -11.84
CA SER A 249 15.30 22.45 -10.77
C SER A 249 14.16 21.55 -11.24
N LEU A 250 13.75 21.63 -12.51
CA LEU A 250 12.74 20.73 -13.08
C LEU A 250 13.37 19.55 -13.83
N SER A 251 14.63 19.61 -14.23
CA SER A 251 15.31 18.51 -14.93
C SER A 251 15.48 17.28 -14.05
N THR A 252 15.73 17.48 -12.76
CA THR A 252 15.76 16.42 -11.76
C THR A 252 15.03 16.90 -10.51
N ILE A 253 14.00 16.15 -10.12
CA ILE A 253 13.23 16.40 -8.90
C ILE A 253 13.52 15.25 -7.94
N THR A 254 14.13 15.53 -6.79
CA THR A 254 14.47 14.53 -5.79
C THR A 254 13.77 14.85 -4.47
N GLU A 255 13.14 13.85 -3.88
CA GLU A 255 12.58 13.89 -2.53
C GLU A 255 13.20 12.77 -1.71
N GLU A 256 14.02 13.12 -0.71
CA GLU A 256 14.64 12.15 0.18
C GLU A 256 13.59 11.51 1.08
N GLN A 257 13.67 10.19 1.23
CA GLN A 257 12.76 9.39 2.06
C GLN A 257 13.53 8.76 3.22
N ASN A 258 14.68 8.14 2.95
CA ASN A 258 15.55 7.47 3.91
C ASN A 258 14.78 6.57 4.89
N TRP A 259 13.88 5.74 4.34
CA TRP A 259 13.05 4.84 5.13
C TRP A 259 13.89 3.75 5.80
N HIS A 260 13.36 3.15 6.85
CA HIS A 260 13.98 2.04 7.57
C HIS A 260 13.11 0.77 7.49
N ASP A 261 13.73 -0.37 7.75
CA ASP A 261 13.05 -1.66 7.77
C ASP A 261 12.06 -1.71 8.92
N THR A 262 10.93 -2.41 8.69
CA THR A 262 9.84 -2.46 9.66
C THR A 262 9.41 -3.87 9.98
N TRP A 263 8.78 -4.00 11.14
CA TRP A 263 8.07 -5.18 11.57
C TRP A 263 6.59 -4.88 11.77
N ALA A 264 5.75 -5.81 11.34
CA ALA A 264 4.34 -5.87 11.70
C ALA A 264 4.08 -7.18 12.45
N HIS A 265 3.25 -7.12 13.49
CA HIS A 265 2.87 -8.28 14.28
C HIS A 265 1.36 -8.35 14.42
N ALA A 266 0.80 -9.55 14.35
CA ALA A 266 -0.62 -9.76 14.52
C ALA A 266 -0.90 -11.01 15.35
N ILE A 267 -1.98 -10.95 16.13
CA ILE A 267 -2.58 -12.10 16.80
C ILE A 267 -4.06 -12.12 16.51
N GLY A 268 -4.67 -13.29 16.50
CA GLY A 268 -6.09 -13.43 16.24
C GLY A 268 -6.65 -14.74 16.74
N ALA A 269 -7.97 -14.80 16.76
CA ALA A 269 -8.72 -16.00 17.13
C ALA A 269 -9.94 -16.15 16.21
N ALA A 270 -10.30 -17.39 15.94
CA ALA A 270 -11.57 -17.79 15.33
C ALA A 270 -12.33 -18.71 16.28
N TYR A 271 -13.63 -18.50 16.36
CA TYR A 271 -14.57 -19.31 17.13
C TYR A 271 -15.63 -19.89 16.19
N GLN A 272 -15.70 -21.21 16.12
CA GLN A 272 -16.75 -21.92 15.37
C GLN A 272 -18.01 -21.93 16.19
N LEU A 273 -18.93 -21.00 15.92
CA LEU A 273 -20.19 -20.86 16.67
C LEU A 273 -21.15 -22.04 16.43
N ASN A 274 -21.20 -22.51 15.19
CA ASN A 274 -21.95 -23.69 14.73
C ASN A 274 -21.43 -24.08 13.32
N PRO A 275 -21.92 -25.17 12.70
CA PRO A 275 -21.42 -25.60 11.39
C PRO A 275 -21.49 -24.56 10.25
N GLN A 276 -22.35 -23.55 10.39
CA GLN A 276 -22.55 -22.51 9.37
C GLN A 276 -21.84 -21.20 9.68
N TRP A 277 -21.50 -20.92 10.95
CA TRP A 277 -20.98 -19.63 11.37
C TRP A 277 -19.62 -19.72 12.07
N VAL A 278 -18.68 -18.92 11.62
CA VAL A 278 -17.41 -18.69 12.31
C VAL A 278 -17.25 -17.20 12.62
N LEU A 279 -16.89 -16.88 13.85
CA LEU A 279 -16.59 -15.52 14.29
C LEU A 279 -15.07 -15.35 14.41
N ARG A 280 -14.55 -14.16 14.09
CA ARG A 280 -13.12 -13.89 14.13
C ARG A 280 -12.84 -12.55 14.76
N THR A 281 -11.70 -12.45 15.45
CA THR A 281 -11.18 -11.18 15.95
C THR A 281 -9.66 -11.17 15.85
N GLY A 282 -9.06 -9.98 15.80
CA GLY A 282 -7.61 -9.83 15.76
C GLY A 282 -7.15 -8.46 16.16
N LEU A 283 -5.89 -8.41 16.59
CA LEU A 283 -5.14 -7.20 16.89
C LEU A 283 -3.85 -7.22 16.09
N SER A 284 -3.44 -6.06 15.59
CA SER A 284 -2.16 -5.92 14.92
C SER A 284 -1.48 -4.60 15.28
N VAL A 285 -0.14 -4.62 15.24
CA VAL A 285 0.72 -3.46 15.32
C VAL A 285 1.64 -3.48 14.10
N ASP A 286 1.87 -2.32 13.49
CA ASP A 286 2.67 -2.16 12.29
C ASP A 286 3.52 -0.90 12.38
N GLN A 287 4.83 -1.06 12.28
CA GLN A 287 5.77 0.05 12.35
C GLN A 287 5.73 0.88 11.07
N SER A 288 5.74 2.19 11.20
CA SER A 288 5.91 3.11 10.08
C SER A 288 7.36 3.12 9.62
N PRO A 289 7.65 3.02 8.32
CA PRO A 289 9.01 3.10 7.81
C PRO A 289 9.58 4.53 7.77
N THR A 290 8.71 5.54 7.94
CA THR A 290 9.09 6.96 7.83
C THR A 290 9.87 7.44 9.05
N ASN A 291 10.64 8.51 8.89
CA ASN A 291 11.38 9.14 9.97
C ASN A 291 11.00 10.63 10.09
N ASN A 292 11.27 11.23 11.24
CA ASN A 292 10.87 12.62 11.52
C ASN A 292 11.62 13.67 10.68
N THR A 293 12.75 13.32 10.08
CA THR A 293 13.56 14.23 9.27
C THR A 293 13.05 14.35 7.85
N ASN A 294 12.66 13.21 7.24
CA ASN A 294 12.29 13.15 5.83
C ASN A 294 10.77 12.94 5.59
N ARG A 295 9.97 12.90 6.68
CA ARG A 295 8.51 12.77 6.55
C ARG A 295 7.92 14.01 5.89
N SER A 296 7.26 13.84 4.75
CA SER A 296 6.61 14.91 3.99
C SER A 296 5.08 14.76 4.04
N PRO A 297 4.33 15.78 3.59
CA PRO A 297 2.87 15.65 3.47
C PRO A 297 2.41 14.57 2.49
N ARG A 298 3.31 14.01 1.66
CA ARG A 298 2.95 12.91 0.75
C ARG A 298 2.62 11.64 1.49
N ILE A 299 3.37 11.33 2.57
CA ILE A 299 3.23 10.08 3.34
C ILE A 299 3.38 10.42 4.83
N PRO A 300 2.40 11.14 5.41
CA PRO A 300 2.46 11.58 6.80
C PRO A 300 1.96 10.47 7.74
N THR A 301 2.62 9.30 7.73
CA THR A 301 2.21 8.10 8.47
C THR A 301 3.06 7.86 9.71
N GLY A 302 2.44 7.32 10.76
CA GLY A 302 3.05 6.88 12.01
C GLY A 302 2.86 5.37 12.23
N ASP A 303 3.33 4.88 13.38
CA ASP A 303 3.10 3.51 13.79
C ASP A 303 1.59 3.26 13.95
N ARG A 304 1.16 2.06 13.56
CA ARG A 304 -0.25 1.70 13.42
C ARG A 304 -0.64 0.62 14.41
N THR A 305 -1.83 0.76 14.95
CA THR A 305 -2.51 -0.30 15.68
C THR A 305 -3.88 -0.52 15.06
N ALA A 306 -4.29 -1.77 14.90
CA ALA A 306 -5.61 -2.09 14.38
C ALA A 306 -6.29 -3.19 15.19
N ILE A 307 -7.62 -3.08 15.31
CA ILE A 307 -8.52 -4.11 15.81
C ILE A 307 -9.45 -4.53 14.69
N SER A 308 -9.68 -5.83 14.57
CA SER A 308 -10.50 -6.39 13.50
C SER A 308 -11.52 -7.39 14.05
N PHE A 309 -12.69 -7.41 13.41
CA PHE A 309 -13.77 -8.36 13.65
C PHE A 309 -14.22 -8.94 12.32
N GLY A 310 -14.65 -10.20 12.33
CA GLY A 310 -15.12 -10.86 11.12
C GLY A 310 -16.15 -11.95 11.42
N ALA A 311 -16.94 -12.26 10.41
CA ALA A 311 -17.86 -13.37 10.43
C ALA A 311 -17.83 -14.09 9.08
N GLY A 312 -17.78 -15.41 9.11
CA GLY A 312 -17.94 -16.28 7.93
C GLY A 312 -19.25 -17.02 8.04
N TRP A 313 -20.04 -16.97 6.97
CA TRP A 313 -21.29 -17.67 6.85
C TRP A 313 -21.26 -18.66 5.69
N THR A 314 -21.54 -19.92 5.99
CA THR A 314 -21.61 -21.04 5.02
C THR A 314 -23.05 -21.51 4.90
N PRO A 315 -23.89 -20.80 4.09
CA PRO A 315 -25.31 -21.16 3.94
C PRO A 315 -25.51 -22.55 3.32
N VAL A 316 -24.61 -22.94 2.44
CA VAL A 316 -24.57 -24.26 1.79
C VAL A 316 -23.12 -24.74 1.75
N SER A 317 -22.89 -26.05 1.72
CA SER A 317 -21.56 -26.66 1.88
C SER A 317 -20.47 -26.16 0.90
N ASN A 318 -20.88 -25.70 -0.26
CA ASN A 318 -19.96 -25.26 -1.32
C ASN A 318 -19.80 -23.74 -1.39
N MET A 319 -20.46 -22.94 -0.54
CA MET A 319 -20.35 -21.48 -0.57
C MET A 319 -20.10 -20.92 0.83
N THR A 320 -19.14 -20.00 0.93
CA THR A 320 -18.87 -19.22 2.14
C THR A 320 -18.89 -17.73 1.78
N ILE A 321 -19.57 -16.94 2.60
CA ILE A 321 -19.56 -15.47 2.54
C ILE A 321 -18.84 -14.97 3.78
N ASP A 322 -17.79 -14.18 3.61
CA ASP A 322 -17.05 -13.56 4.69
C ASP A 322 -17.31 -12.05 4.72
N LEU A 323 -17.53 -11.54 5.93
CA LEU A 323 -17.61 -10.10 6.22
C LEU A 323 -16.56 -9.75 7.25
N ALA A 324 -15.94 -8.60 7.11
CA ALA A 324 -14.92 -8.12 8.03
C ALA A 324 -15.04 -6.61 8.23
N TYR A 325 -14.74 -6.18 9.43
CA TYR A 325 -14.55 -4.78 9.81
C TYR A 325 -13.22 -4.64 10.53
N SER A 326 -12.47 -3.60 10.19
CA SER A 326 -11.22 -3.27 10.86
C SER A 326 -11.19 -1.77 11.16
N TYR A 327 -10.77 -1.41 12.35
CA TYR A 327 -10.47 -0.04 12.73
C TYR A 327 -8.98 0.08 13.03
N LEU A 328 -8.33 1.01 12.32
CA LEU A 328 -6.91 1.31 12.43
C LEU A 328 -6.74 2.74 12.93
N TRP A 329 -5.78 2.96 13.81
CA TRP A 329 -5.31 4.29 14.19
C TRP A 329 -3.78 4.36 14.14
N GLU A 330 -3.27 5.55 13.91
CA GLU A 330 -1.83 5.82 13.87
C GLU A 330 -1.42 6.72 15.04
N ASP A 331 -0.16 6.58 15.46
CA ASP A 331 0.45 7.54 16.35
C ASP A 331 0.54 8.91 15.69
N SER A 332 0.33 9.98 16.47
CA SER A 332 0.45 11.34 15.97
C SER A 332 1.86 11.61 15.44
N THR A 333 1.96 12.12 14.23
CA THR A 333 3.22 12.37 13.56
C THR A 333 3.40 13.85 13.21
N LYS A 334 4.66 14.29 13.22
CA LYS A 334 5.04 15.63 12.80
C LYS A 334 5.64 15.60 11.42
N VAL A 335 5.23 16.53 10.59
CA VAL A 335 5.87 16.88 9.33
C VAL A 335 6.55 18.22 9.52
N ASN A 336 7.84 18.31 9.18
CA ASN A 336 8.60 19.55 9.15
C ASN A 336 9.41 19.52 7.86
N ASP A 337 9.03 20.31 6.89
CA ASP A 337 9.64 20.35 5.58
C ASP A 337 9.96 21.80 5.19
N SER A 338 11.11 22.02 4.56
CA SER A 338 11.52 23.36 4.16
C SER A 338 12.47 23.33 2.97
N SER A 339 12.33 24.30 2.09
CA SER A 339 13.31 24.56 1.03
C SER A 339 13.31 26.06 0.65
N ALA A 340 14.41 26.50 0.07
CA ALA A 340 14.54 27.90 -0.37
C ALA A 340 13.46 28.32 -1.38
N SER A 341 13.00 27.40 -2.23
CA SER A 341 12.00 27.68 -3.28
C SER A 341 10.54 27.44 -2.85
N LYS A 342 10.31 26.61 -1.82
CA LYS A 342 8.98 26.20 -1.36
C LYS A 342 8.58 26.83 -0.02
N GLY A 343 9.51 27.54 0.63
CA GLY A 343 9.34 28.04 2.00
C GLY A 343 9.37 26.90 3.02
N ALA A 344 8.71 27.10 4.17
CA ALA A 344 8.61 26.12 5.25
C ALA A 344 7.17 25.68 5.45
N TYR A 345 6.99 24.42 5.80
CA TYR A 345 5.72 23.82 6.22
C TYR A 345 5.95 22.94 7.44
N SER A 346 5.13 23.11 8.47
CA SER A 346 5.10 22.17 9.60
C SER A 346 3.68 21.94 10.07
N SER A 347 3.39 20.71 10.50
CA SER A 347 2.08 20.32 11.00
C SER A 347 2.14 19.01 11.78
N THR A 348 1.09 18.74 12.56
CA THR A 348 0.87 17.47 13.24
C THR A 348 -0.29 16.73 12.58
N TYR A 349 -0.07 15.46 12.24
CA TYR A 349 -1.06 14.58 11.62
C TYR A 349 -1.51 13.51 12.60
N LYS A 350 -2.80 13.23 12.61
CA LYS A 350 -3.41 12.12 13.33
C LYS A 350 -4.33 11.37 12.37
N ASN A 351 -3.95 10.16 12.00
CA ASN A 351 -4.65 9.35 11.02
C ASN A 351 -5.43 8.22 11.68
N SER A 352 -6.55 7.87 11.10
CA SER A 352 -7.31 6.66 11.39
C SER A 352 -8.02 6.15 10.14
N ALA A 353 -8.40 4.88 10.11
CA ALA A 353 -9.14 4.33 9.00
C ALA A 353 -10.10 3.22 9.46
N SER A 354 -11.22 3.11 8.78
CA SER A 354 -12.14 1.98 8.84
C SER A 354 -12.07 1.19 7.56
N GLY A 355 -11.90 -0.12 7.66
CA GLY A 355 -11.94 -1.06 6.55
C GLY A 355 -13.18 -1.95 6.63
N PHE A 356 -13.91 -2.08 5.52
CA PHE A 356 -15.08 -2.96 5.39
C PHE A 356 -14.79 -3.96 4.28
N GLY A 357 -14.55 -5.21 4.65
CA GLY A 357 -14.23 -6.30 3.73
C GLY A 357 -15.41 -7.23 3.50
N THR A 358 -15.56 -7.70 2.28
CA THR A 358 -16.47 -8.79 1.93
C THR A 358 -15.83 -9.70 0.90
N SER A 359 -16.05 -10.99 1.02
CA SER A 359 -15.66 -11.96 0.00
C SER A 359 -16.66 -13.11 -0.10
N ILE A 360 -16.69 -13.74 -1.27
CA ILE A 360 -17.45 -14.97 -1.53
C ILE A 360 -16.46 -16.01 -2.01
N THR A 361 -16.48 -17.19 -1.39
CA THR A 361 -15.75 -18.38 -1.83
C THR A 361 -16.72 -19.45 -2.26
N TYR A 362 -16.55 -19.96 -3.49
CA TYR A 362 -17.31 -21.06 -4.05
C TYR A 362 -16.40 -22.27 -4.29
N ARG A 363 -16.84 -23.46 -3.88
CA ARG A 363 -16.14 -24.74 -4.03
C ARG A 363 -16.92 -25.60 -5.01
N PHE A 364 -16.20 -26.17 -5.98
CA PHE A 364 -16.78 -27.02 -7.03
C PHE A 364 -16.81 -28.48 -6.60
#